data_f2e8e33c824941381b44244e9de1d611
#
_entry.id   f2e8e33c824941381b44244e9de1d611
#
_cell.length_a   1.000
_cell.length_b   1.000
_cell.length_c   1.000
_cell.angle_alpha   90.00
_cell.angle_beta   90.00
_cell.angle_gamma   90.00
#
_symmetry.space_group_name_H-M   'P 1'
#
loop_
_entity.id
_entity.type
_entity.pdbx_description
1 polymer ?
#
loop_
_entity_poly.entity_id
_entity_poly.type
_entity_poly.pdbx_seq_one_letter_code
_entity_poly.pdbx_strand_id
1 'polypeptide(L)'
;LNFKPEADAQWQELADIYTEKTGVKVNVVTAAANQYETTLKSEMGKSEAPTLFQVNGPVGLASWKDYCYDLKDSEIAKQITSDDFLLKDGDAVDGIGYAIESYGIIYNKNLLKKAGYTQDDIKNFDDLKKVAEDITKRSKDLGFSAFTSAGMDGSSDWRFKTHLANLPIYYEYQQDNIENTDAIKGTYLDNYRNIWDLYVNNSTTSPKQLSTKTGDDAVAEFVTEKAVFYQNGTWAYSDIADIGDENLGMLPIYIGVDGEEDQGLCTGTENYWCVNKKASKEDIQAT
;
A
#
# COMPACT_ATOMS: atom_id res chain seq x y z
N LEU A 1 -16.03 8.20 7.20
CA LEU A 1 -15.54 8.41 5.82
C LEU A 1 -14.53 7.32 5.47
N ASN A 2 -14.82 6.50 4.46
CA ASN A 2 -13.98 5.40 4.01
C ASN A 2 -12.93 5.88 2.99
N PHE A 3 -11.69 5.45 3.20
CA PHE A 3 -10.54 5.71 2.34
C PHE A 3 -10.40 4.69 1.20
N LYS A 4 -10.87 3.44 1.41
CA LYS A 4 -10.63 2.30 0.52
C LYS A 4 -11.83 2.07 -0.40
N PRO A 5 -11.81 2.59 -1.65
CA PRO A 5 -12.90 2.38 -2.59
C PRO A 5 -13.11 0.90 -2.94
N GLU A 6 -12.06 0.10 -2.92
CA GLU A 6 -12.12 -1.35 -3.15
C GLU A 6 -12.94 -2.10 -2.08
N ALA A 7 -13.14 -1.51 -0.91
CA ALA A 7 -13.89 -2.10 0.20
C ALA A 7 -15.26 -1.43 0.43
N ASP A 8 -15.74 -0.60 -0.52
CA ASP A 8 -16.99 0.15 -0.34
C ASP A 8 -18.19 -0.77 -0.06
N ALA A 9 -18.39 -1.80 -0.87
CA ALA A 9 -19.51 -2.71 -0.72
C ALA A 9 -19.51 -3.42 0.65
N GLN A 10 -18.34 -3.83 1.13
CA GLN A 10 -18.18 -4.49 2.43
C GLN A 10 -18.48 -3.53 3.58
N TRP A 11 -18.05 -2.26 3.48
CA TRP A 11 -18.39 -1.25 4.48
C TRP A 11 -19.88 -0.91 4.50
N GLN A 12 -20.55 -0.85 3.34
CA GLN A 12 -22.00 -0.66 3.27
C GLN A 12 -22.74 -1.82 3.94
N GLU A 13 -22.37 -3.07 3.63
CA GLU A 13 -22.95 -4.27 4.24
C GLU A 13 -22.73 -4.29 5.77
N LEU A 14 -21.51 -3.97 6.22
CA LEU A 14 -21.20 -3.91 7.65
C LEU A 14 -22.03 -2.84 8.37
N ALA A 15 -22.22 -1.69 7.76
CA ALA A 15 -23.05 -0.61 8.29
C ALA A 15 -24.52 -1.02 8.42
N ASP A 16 -25.07 -1.76 7.43
CA ASP A 16 -26.43 -2.29 7.48
C ASP A 16 -26.60 -3.33 8.58
N ILE A 17 -25.64 -4.27 8.71
CA ILE A 17 -25.63 -5.28 9.78
C ILE A 17 -25.58 -4.62 11.17
N TYR A 18 -24.74 -3.61 11.34
CA TYR A 18 -24.64 -2.88 12.59
C TYR A 18 -25.94 -2.14 12.92
N THR A 19 -26.51 -1.47 11.93
CA THR A 19 -27.78 -0.74 12.06
C THR A 19 -28.92 -1.71 12.45
N GLU A 20 -29.01 -2.89 11.81
CA GLU A 20 -29.99 -3.90 12.13
C GLU A 20 -29.87 -4.41 13.58
N LYS A 21 -28.63 -4.65 14.03
CA LYS A 21 -28.37 -5.19 15.37
C LYS A 21 -28.57 -4.18 16.50
N THR A 22 -28.27 -2.92 16.26
CA THR A 22 -28.20 -1.88 17.32
C THR A 22 -29.28 -0.82 17.22
N GLY A 23 -29.91 -0.66 16.06
CA GLY A 23 -30.80 0.45 15.76
C GLY A 23 -30.08 1.78 15.47
N VAL A 24 -28.73 1.81 15.56
CA VAL A 24 -27.93 2.99 15.25
C VAL A 24 -27.64 3.03 13.76
N LYS A 25 -28.09 4.09 13.09
CA LYS A 25 -27.88 4.26 11.66
C LYS A 25 -26.45 4.66 11.37
N VAL A 26 -25.80 3.90 10.47
CA VAL A 26 -24.46 4.20 9.96
C VAL A 26 -24.53 4.56 8.48
N ASN A 27 -23.98 5.71 8.10
CA ASN A 27 -23.84 6.14 6.71
C ASN A 27 -22.37 6.04 6.32
N VAL A 28 -22.07 5.20 5.33
CA VAL A 28 -20.73 5.11 4.77
C VAL A 28 -20.61 6.05 3.57
N VAL A 29 -19.64 6.92 3.60
CA VAL A 29 -19.25 7.77 2.47
C VAL A 29 -17.86 7.35 2.05
N THR A 30 -17.69 6.90 0.83
CA THR A 30 -16.40 6.46 0.29
C THR A 30 -15.82 7.54 -0.63
N ALA A 31 -14.58 7.93 -0.36
CA ALA A 31 -13.87 8.86 -1.22
C ALA A 31 -13.42 8.16 -2.52
N ALA A 32 -13.45 8.90 -3.62
CA ALA A 32 -12.87 8.41 -4.87
C ALA A 32 -11.36 8.18 -4.71
N ALA A 33 -10.82 7.27 -5.51
CA ALA A 33 -9.39 6.97 -5.52
C ALA A 33 -8.55 8.26 -5.63
N ASN A 34 -7.53 8.37 -4.81
CA ASN A 34 -6.62 9.52 -4.74
C ASN A 34 -7.27 10.87 -4.34
N GLN A 35 -8.52 10.87 -3.86
CA GLN A 35 -9.25 12.09 -3.47
C GLN A 35 -9.57 12.16 -1.97
N TYR A 36 -9.08 11.23 -1.17
CA TYR A 36 -9.47 11.12 0.23
C TYR A 36 -9.20 12.39 1.04
N GLU A 37 -7.98 12.92 1.01
CA GLU A 37 -7.60 14.11 1.77
C GLU A 37 -8.44 15.35 1.40
N THR A 38 -8.71 15.53 0.11
CA THR A 38 -9.57 16.62 -0.38
C THR A 38 -10.99 16.45 0.11
N THR A 39 -11.51 15.22 0.04
CA THR A 39 -12.85 14.88 0.51
C THR A 39 -12.95 15.07 2.02
N LEU A 40 -11.99 14.55 2.81
CA LEU A 40 -11.97 14.69 4.26
C LEU A 40 -11.97 16.15 4.70
N LYS A 41 -11.14 17.00 4.09
CA LYS A 41 -11.13 18.44 4.36
C LYS A 41 -12.49 19.10 4.12
N SER A 42 -13.15 18.71 3.02
CA SER A 42 -14.48 19.20 2.68
C SER A 42 -15.53 18.73 3.69
N GLU A 43 -15.52 17.43 4.02
CA GLU A 43 -16.51 16.84 4.95
C GLU A 43 -16.33 17.36 6.38
N MET A 44 -15.09 17.54 6.87
CA MET A 44 -14.82 18.09 8.20
C MET A 44 -15.26 19.54 8.38
N GLY A 45 -15.48 20.27 7.30
CA GLY A 45 -16.02 21.64 7.31
C GLY A 45 -17.55 21.72 7.39
N LYS A 46 -18.26 20.61 7.29
CA LYS A 46 -19.74 20.56 7.32
C LYS A 46 -20.28 20.54 8.75
N SER A 47 -21.57 20.85 8.88
CA SER A 47 -22.30 20.72 10.16
C SER A 47 -22.40 19.27 10.64
N GLU A 48 -22.45 18.34 9.69
CA GLU A 48 -22.48 16.89 9.93
C GLU A 48 -21.16 16.29 9.44
N ALA A 49 -20.07 16.60 10.13
CA ALA A 49 -18.75 16.06 9.84
C ALA A 49 -18.70 14.56 10.17
N PRO A 50 -17.84 13.78 9.49
CA PRO A 50 -17.69 12.37 9.79
C PRO A 50 -17.36 12.10 11.25
N THR A 51 -18.06 11.14 11.88
CA THR A 51 -17.72 10.64 13.23
C THR A 51 -16.47 9.80 13.20
N LEU A 52 -16.41 8.83 12.25
CA LEU A 52 -15.23 8.03 11.95
C LEU A 52 -14.57 8.52 10.66
N PHE A 53 -13.28 8.71 10.71
CA PHE A 53 -12.47 9.05 9.54
C PHE A 53 -11.12 8.35 9.61
N GLN A 54 -10.52 8.13 8.47
CA GLN A 54 -9.25 7.42 8.38
C GLN A 54 -8.08 8.42 8.31
N VAL A 55 -6.98 8.07 8.95
CA VAL A 55 -5.71 8.81 8.89
C VAL A 55 -4.59 7.86 8.47
N ASN A 56 -3.73 8.33 7.57
CA ASN A 56 -2.55 7.58 7.10
C ASN A 56 -1.36 7.86 8.02
N GLY A 57 -1.14 6.99 8.98
CA GLY A 57 0.04 6.99 9.81
C GLY A 57 0.40 8.31 10.50
N PRO A 58 1.61 8.42 11.04
CA PRO A 58 2.05 9.62 11.77
C PRO A 58 2.09 10.89 10.91
N VAL A 59 2.38 10.77 9.60
CA VAL A 59 2.40 11.93 8.68
C VAL A 59 1.00 12.50 8.49
N GLY A 60 0.00 11.63 8.30
CA GLY A 60 -1.40 12.06 8.24
C GLY A 60 -1.87 12.64 9.57
N LEU A 61 -1.46 12.04 10.70
CA LEU A 61 -1.83 12.52 12.03
C LEU A 61 -1.38 13.96 12.27
N ALA A 62 -0.21 14.35 11.79
CA ALA A 62 0.26 15.73 11.93
C ALA A 62 -0.75 16.78 11.42
N SER A 63 -1.58 16.42 10.44
CA SER A 63 -2.64 17.29 9.89
C SER A 63 -3.98 17.16 10.62
N TRP A 64 -4.24 16.03 11.28
CA TRP A 64 -5.57 15.67 11.77
C TRP A 64 -5.69 15.49 13.27
N LYS A 65 -4.60 15.46 14.05
CA LYS A 65 -4.60 15.23 15.50
C LYS A 65 -5.55 16.16 16.27
N ASP A 66 -5.69 17.39 15.84
CA ASP A 66 -6.60 18.35 16.48
C ASP A 66 -8.08 18.02 16.33
N TYR A 67 -8.41 17.04 15.49
CA TYR A 67 -9.77 16.52 15.30
C TYR A 67 -9.99 15.19 16.03
N CYS A 68 -8.94 14.51 16.46
CA CYS A 68 -9.02 13.19 17.04
C CYS A 68 -9.48 13.20 18.49
N TYR A 69 -10.33 12.25 18.85
CA TYR A 69 -10.71 11.92 20.22
C TYR A 69 -9.68 10.93 20.77
N ASP A 70 -9.22 11.17 22.01
CA ASP A 70 -8.26 10.27 22.66
C ASP A 70 -8.94 8.95 23.05
N LEU A 71 -8.52 7.88 22.40
CA LEU A 71 -9.06 6.51 22.55
C LEU A 71 -8.34 5.68 23.62
N LYS A 72 -7.31 6.19 24.31
CA LYS A 72 -6.44 5.40 25.20
C LYS A 72 -7.18 4.61 26.28
N ASP A 73 -8.29 5.15 26.78
CA ASP A 73 -9.10 4.52 27.82
C ASP A 73 -10.31 3.76 27.25
N SER A 74 -10.45 3.68 25.92
CA SER A 74 -11.55 2.98 25.25
C SER A 74 -11.46 1.46 25.42
N GLU A 75 -12.60 0.79 25.32
CA GLU A 75 -12.64 -0.67 25.38
C GLU A 75 -11.91 -1.33 24.21
N ILE A 76 -11.90 -0.67 23.03
CA ILE A 76 -11.18 -1.20 21.88
C ILE A 76 -9.66 -1.08 22.06
N ALA A 77 -9.16 0.03 22.58
CA ALA A 77 -7.72 0.20 22.83
C ALA A 77 -7.17 -0.83 23.81
N LYS A 78 -7.96 -1.25 24.82
CA LYS A 78 -7.59 -2.30 25.78
C LYS A 78 -7.47 -3.69 25.15
N GLN A 79 -8.05 -3.92 23.99
CA GLN A 79 -8.00 -5.20 23.27
C GLN A 79 -6.86 -5.27 22.26
N ILE A 80 -6.19 -4.15 21.99
CA ILE A 80 -5.06 -4.11 21.06
C ILE A 80 -3.86 -4.81 21.69
N THR A 81 -3.24 -5.69 20.92
CA THR A 81 -2.17 -6.60 21.40
C THR A 81 -0.76 -6.08 21.10
N SER A 82 -0.62 -5.07 20.24
CA SER A 82 0.67 -4.44 19.92
C SER A 82 0.49 -2.94 19.74
N ASP A 83 1.45 -2.18 20.23
CA ASP A 83 1.53 -0.73 20.02
C ASP A 83 1.62 -0.33 18.54
N ASP A 84 2.04 -1.24 17.67
CA ASP A 84 2.10 -1.02 16.21
C ASP A 84 0.73 -0.70 15.60
N PHE A 85 -0.37 -1.10 16.27
CA PHE A 85 -1.73 -0.81 15.83
C PHE A 85 -2.33 0.44 16.45
N LEU A 86 -1.55 1.19 17.24
CA LEU A 86 -1.97 2.43 17.88
C LEU A 86 -1.29 3.63 17.22
N LEU A 87 -2.09 4.57 16.74
CA LEU A 87 -1.59 5.85 16.24
C LEU A 87 -1.53 6.83 17.42
N LYS A 88 -0.33 7.18 17.86
CA LYS A 88 -0.11 7.94 19.08
C LYS A 88 0.40 9.35 18.81
N ASP A 89 -0.04 10.32 19.64
CA ASP A 89 0.58 11.65 19.80
C ASP A 89 0.92 11.84 21.29
N GLY A 90 2.17 11.62 21.67
CA GLY A 90 2.58 11.54 23.07
C GLY A 90 1.87 10.41 23.81
N ASP A 91 1.13 10.74 24.89
CA ASP A 91 0.38 9.78 25.68
C ASP A 91 -1.03 9.49 25.14
N ALA A 92 -1.51 10.23 24.15
CA ALA A 92 -2.81 10.04 23.55
C ALA A 92 -2.80 8.94 22.48
N VAL A 93 -3.91 8.22 22.34
CA VAL A 93 -4.19 7.28 21.27
C VAL A 93 -5.21 7.91 20.33
N ASP A 94 -4.74 8.47 19.24
CA ASP A 94 -5.56 9.24 18.30
C ASP A 94 -6.22 8.36 17.23
N GLY A 95 -5.73 7.13 17.04
CA GLY A 95 -6.32 6.20 16.10
C GLY A 95 -5.95 4.74 16.36
N ILE A 96 -6.77 3.85 15.80
CA ILE A 96 -6.61 2.39 15.88
C ILE A 96 -6.42 1.84 14.47
N GLY A 97 -5.37 1.05 14.25
CA GLY A 97 -5.12 0.36 13.00
C GLY A 97 -6.21 -0.65 12.68
N TYR A 98 -6.79 -0.58 11.47
CA TYR A 98 -7.89 -1.46 11.09
C TYR A 98 -7.56 -2.40 9.92
N ALA A 99 -6.43 -2.20 9.26
CA ALA A 99 -5.98 -3.04 8.17
C ALA A 99 -4.49 -3.30 8.29
N ILE A 100 -4.09 -4.56 8.16
CA ILE A 100 -2.70 -4.97 7.93
C ILE A 100 -2.57 -5.29 6.46
N GLU A 101 -1.63 -4.64 5.80
CA GLU A 101 -1.39 -4.82 4.37
C GLU A 101 0.07 -5.15 4.12
N SER A 102 0.32 -5.83 3.01
CA SER A 102 1.67 -6.13 2.56
C SER A 102 1.87 -5.61 1.16
N TYR A 103 3.08 -5.17 0.84
CA TYR A 103 3.46 -4.84 -0.53
C TYR A 103 4.81 -5.48 -0.91
N GLY A 104 4.98 -5.64 -2.21
CA GLY A 104 6.10 -6.30 -2.80
C GLY A 104 5.97 -6.30 -4.32
N ILE A 105 6.31 -7.43 -4.94
CA ILE A 105 6.16 -7.64 -6.37
C ILE A 105 5.14 -8.76 -6.56
N ILE A 106 3.94 -8.42 -6.99
CA ILE A 106 2.95 -9.40 -7.42
C ILE A 106 3.41 -10.00 -8.75
N TYR A 107 3.25 -11.30 -8.93
CA TYR A 107 3.64 -11.93 -10.19
C TYR A 107 2.63 -12.96 -10.67
N ASN A 108 2.56 -13.13 -12.01
CA ASN A 108 1.78 -14.16 -12.66
C ASN A 108 2.63 -15.43 -12.82
N LYS A 109 2.28 -16.47 -12.06
CA LYS A 109 2.99 -17.76 -12.04
C LYS A 109 3.02 -18.43 -13.41
N ASN A 110 1.93 -18.30 -14.20
CA ASN A 110 1.86 -18.90 -15.52
C ASN A 110 2.82 -18.23 -16.50
N LEU A 111 2.91 -16.90 -16.48
CA LEU A 111 3.84 -16.16 -17.34
C LEU A 111 5.29 -16.41 -16.92
N LEU A 112 5.57 -16.45 -15.62
CA LEU A 112 6.90 -16.78 -15.11
C LEU A 112 7.33 -18.17 -15.56
N LYS A 113 6.43 -19.15 -15.47
CA LYS A 113 6.67 -20.52 -15.97
C LYS A 113 6.85 -20.58 -17.49
N LYS A 114 6.05 -19.82 -18.27
CA LYS A 114 6.23 -19.71 -19.74
C LYS A 114 7.58 -19.12 -20.09
N ALA A 115 8.14 -18.24 -19.26
CA ALA A 115 9.49 -17.72 -19.42
C ALA A 115 10.58 -18.71 -19.01
N GLY A 116 10.23 -19.85 -18.40
CA GLY A 116 11.15 -20.90 -17.98
C GLY A 116 11.67 -20.76 -16.55
N TYR A 117 10.97 -19.98 -15.72
CA TYR A 117 11.34 -19.70 -14.33
C TYR A 117 10.24 -20.06 -13.35
N THR A 118 10.61 -20.16 -12.08
CA THR A 118 9.74 -20.32 -10.92
C THR A 118 10.11 -19.31 -9.86
N GLN A 119 9.35 -19.23 -8.78
CA GLN A 119 9.70 -18.38 -7.63
C GLN A 119 11.05 -18.75 -7.01
N ASP A 120 11.42 -20.05 -7.05
CA ASP A 120 12.67 -20.54 -6.46
C ASP A 120 13.93 -20.02 -7.18
N ASP A 121 13.77 -19.51 -8.39
CA ASP A 121 14.84 -18.89 -9.18
C ASP A 121 15.06 -17.41 -8.80
N ILE A 122 14.27 -16.84 -7.87
CA ILE A 122 14.32 -15.40 -7.51
C ILE A 122 14.38 -15.29 -5.99
N LYS A 123 15.57 -15.09 -5.45
CA LYS A 123 15.82 -14.99 -4.00
C LYS A 123 16.51 -13.71 -3.56
N ASN A 124 17.00 -12.92 -4.51
CA ASN A 124 17.71 -11.68 -4.29
C ASN A 124 17.58 -10.77 -5.51
N PHE A 125 18.16 -9.57 -5.42
CA PHE A 125 18.12 -8.58 -6.49
C PHE A 125 18.77 -9.07 -7.79
N ASP A 126 19.91 -9.74 -7.71
CA ASP A 126 20.63 -10.21 -8.89
C ASP A 126 19.85 -11.31 -9.64
N ASP A 127 19.18 -12.19 -8.91
CA ASP A 127 18.29 -13.19 -9.50
C ASP A 127 17.10 -12.51 -10.20
N LEU A 128 16.41 -11.57 -9.53
CA LEU A 128 15.30 -10.82 -10.12
C LEU A 128 15.75 -10.08 -11.37
N LYS A 129 16.92 -9.43 -11.32
CA LYS A 129 17.51 -8.71 -12.46
C LYS A 129 17.77 -9.64 -13.62
N LYS A 130 18.40 -10.78 -13.37
CA LYS A 130 18.67 -11.80 -14.39
C LYS A 130 17.41 -12.28 -15.08
N VAL A 131 16.35 -12.58 -14.30
CA VAL A 131 15.07 -13.03 -14.82
C VAL A 131 14.39 -11.93 -15.64
N ALA A 132 14.35 -10.69 -15.11
CA ALA A 132 13.70 -9.58 -15.78
C ALA A 132 14.40 -9.19 -17.09
N GLU A 133 15.73 -9.14 -17.11
CA GLU A 133 16.50 -8.83 -18.31
C GLU A 133 16.37 -9.93 -19.39
N ASP A 134 16.32 -11.20 -18.99
CA ASP A 134 16.10 -12.31 -19.91
C ASP A 134 14.70 -12.27 -20.53
N ILE A 135 13.66 -12.04 -19.72
CA ILE A 135 12.29 -11.87 -20.23
C ILE A 135 12.23 -10.68 -21.20
N THR A 136 12.83 -9.55 -20.84
CA THR A 136 12.87 -8.35 -21.70
C THR A 136 13.54 -8.66 -23.05
N LYS A 137 14.67 -9.35 -23.04
CA LYS A 137 15.39 -9.76 -24.25
C LYS A 137 14.53 -10.64 -25.16
N ARG A 138 13.71 -11.51 -24.59
CA ARG A 138 12.84 -12.46 -25.30
C ARG A 138 11.39 -11.98 -25.43
N SER A 139 11.08 -10.75 -25.05
CA SER A 139 9.70 -10.25 -24.93
C SER A 139 8.89 -10.37 -26.23
N LYS A 140 9.53 -10.23 -27.38
CA LYS A 140 8.87 -10.40 -28.69
C LYS A 140 8.41 -11.83 -28.92
N ASP A 141 9.23 -12.80 -28.52
CA ASP A 141 8.92 -14.23 -28.70
C ASP A 141 7.94 -14.72 -27.63
N LEU A 142 8.06 -14.21 -26.41
CA LEU A 142 7.20 -14.54 -25.29
C LEU A 142 5.81 -13.87 -25.40
N GLY A 143 5.73 -12.69 -26.01
CA GLY A 143 4.50 -11.90 -26.14
C GLY A 143 4.18 -11.04 -24.90
N PHE A 144 5.10 -10.96 -23.93
CA PHE A 144 4.97 -10.15 -22.71
C PHE A 144 6.31 -9.60 -22.23
N SER A 145 6.26 -8.60 -21.38
CA SER A 145 7.41 -7.95 -20.74
C SER A 145 7.65 -8.47 -19.32
N ALA A 146 8.77 -8.09 -18.70
CA ALA A 146 9.02 -8.45 -17.31
C ALA A 146 8.09 -7.69 -16.38
N PHE A 147 8.12 -6.36 -16.36
CA PHE A 147 7.29 -5.55 -15.49
C PHE A 147 6.16 -4.84 -16.24
N THR A 148 5.06 -4.56 -15.53
CA THR A 148 4.07 -3.58 -15.95
C THR A 148 4.71 -2.21 -16.09
N SER A 149 4.04 -1.26 -16.75
CA SER A 149 4.38 0.15 -16.60
C SER A 149 4.31 0.55 -15.12
N ALA A 150 5.08 1.54 -14.75
CA ALA A 150 5.14 1.95 -13.36
C ALA A 150 3.88 2.68 -12.86
N GLY A 151 3.00 3.11 -13.79
CA GLY A 151 1.91 4.01 -13.40
C GLY A 151 2.50 5.28 -12.76
N MET A 152 3.39 5.96 -13.45
CA MET A 152 4.16 7.09 -12.90
C MET A 152 3.53 8.45 -13.19
N ASP A 153 2.25 8.52 -13.49
CA ASP A 153 1.51 9.77 -13.44
C ASP A 153 1.42 10.28 -11.99
N GLY A 154 1.14 11.57 -11.80
CA GLY A 154 1.17 12.20 -10.48
C GLY A 154 0.22 11.61 -9.43
N SER A 155 -0.75 10.79 -9.82
CA SER A 155 -1.69 10.12 -8.92
C SER A 155 -1.22 8.73 -8.47
N SER A 156 -0.30 8.10 -9.21
CA SER A 156 0.06 6.68 -9.06
C SER A 156 1.54 6.44 -8.72
N ASP A 157 2.38 7.46 -8.82
CA ASP A 157 3.84 7.36 -8.69
C ASP A 157 4.33 7.04 -7.25
N TRP A 158 3.47 7.12 -6.25
CA TRP A 158 3.78 6.82 -4.86
C TRP A 158 4.34 5.39 -4.67
N ARG A 159 3.88 4.41 -5.47
CA ARG A 159 4.40 3.04 -5.43
C ARG A 159 5.90 2.98 -5.71
N PHE A 160 6.38 3.82 -6.62
CA PHE A 160 7.80 3.93 -6.97
C PHE A 160 8.54 4.87 -6.02
N LYS A 161 7.99 6.03 -5.71
CA LYS A 161 8.66 7.04 -4.87
C LYS A 161 8.82 6.59 -3.43
N THR A 162 7.78 6.01 -2.82
CA THR A 162 7.79 5.66 -1.41
C THR A 162 8.06 4.18 -1.18
N HIS A 163 7.34 3.27 -1.81
CA HIS A 163 7.52 1.84 -1.58
C HIS A 163 8.93 1.36 -1.91
N LEU A 164 9.50 1.81 -3.04
CA LEU A 164 10.88 1.43 -3.38
C LEU A 164 11.92 2.15 -2.53
N ALA A 165 11.59 3.29 -1.93
CA ALA A 165 12.50 4.01 -1.03
C ALA A 165 12.53 3.44 0.40
N ASN A 166 11.45 2.80 0.83
CA ASN A 166 11.31 2.33 2.22
C ASN A 166 12.42 1.36 2.62
N LEU A 167 12.76 0.38 1.77
CA LEU A 167 13.81 -0.58 2.11
C LEU A 167 15.21 0.02 2.19
N PRO A 168 15.67 0.84 1.22
CA PRO A 168 16.93 1.58 1.36
C PRO A 168 17.01 2.40 2.65
N ILE A 169 15.92 3.05 3.05
CA ILE A 169 15.85 3.81 4.30
C ILE A 169 15.87 2.86 5.50
N TYR A 170 15.10 1.78 5.46
CA TYR A 170 15.08 0.76 6.52
C TYR A 170 16.47 0.19 6.78
N TYR A 171 17.20 -0.21 5.76
CA TYR A 171 18.55 -0.75 5.91
C TYR A 171 19.54 0.30 6.42
N GLU A 172 19.40 1.57 6.03
CA GLU A 172 20.19 2.66 6.60
C GLU A 172 19.92 2.81 8.11
N TYR A 173 18.64 2.76 8.52
CA TYR A 173 18.24 2.83 9.92
C TYR A 173 18.78 1.65 10.74
N GLN A 174 18.72 0.44 10.19
CA GLN A 174 19.28 -0.75 10.84
C GLN A 174 20.79 -0.63 11.01
N GLN A 175 21.50 -0.19 9.96
CA GLN A 175 22.95 -0.01 10.00
C GLN A 175 23.36 1.06 11.02
N ASP A 176 22.61 2.14 11.12
CA ASP A 176 22.88 3.25 12.04
C ASP A 176 22.32 3.01 13.44
N ASN A 177 21.52 1.96 13.65
CA ASN A 177 20.80 1.63 14.88
C ASN A 177 19.96 2.82 15.39
N ILE A 178 19.13 3.39 14.50
CA ILE A 178 18.21 4.50 14.75
C ILE A 178 16.80 4.14 14.35
N GLU A 179 15.80 4.81 14.94
CA GLU A 179 14.38 4.65 14.61
C GLU A 179 13.82 5.84 13.79
N ASN A 180 14.48 6.99 13.87
CA ASN A 180 14.10 8.20 13.12
C ASN A 180 15.32 9.09 12.91
N THR A 181 15.19 10.05 11.96
CA THR A 181 16.20 11.08 11.71
C THR A 181 15.56 12.30 11.03
N ASP A 182 16.12 13.47 11.25
CA ASP A 182 15.73 14.69 10.52
C ASP A 182 16.20 14.66 9.06
N ALA A 183 17.24 13.85 8.73
CA ALA A 183 17.76 13.71 7.38
C ALA A 183 18.43 12.35 7.18
N ILE A 184 18.03 11.63 6.13
CA ILE A 184 18.70 10.39 5.70
C ILE A 184 20.09 10.71 5.12
N LYS A 185 21.04 9.79 5.28
CA LYS A 185 22.41 9.90 4.72
C LYS A 185 22.47 9.51 3.25
N GLY A 186 21.54 8.65 2.81
CA GLY A 186 21.54 8.10 1.45
C GLY A 186 22.53 6.96 1.27
N THR A 187 22.82 6.20 2.32
CA THR A 187 23.78 5.07 2.31
C THR A 187 23.46 4.07 1.20
N TYR A 188 22.18 3.81 0.95
CA TYR A 188 21.69 2.87 -0.06
C TYR A 188 21.10 3.55 -1.31
N LEU A 189 21.57 4.77 -1.65
CA LEU A 189 21.07 5.52 -2.80
C LEU A 189 21.31 4.79 -4.13
N ASP A 190 22.47 4.12 -4.28
CA ASP A 190 22.78 3.35 -5.50
C ASP A 190 21.88 2.11 -5.62
N ASN A 191 21.55 1.45 -4.51
CA ASN A 191 20.56 0.37 -4.48
C ASN A 191 19.19 0.87 -4.92
N TYR A 192 18.76 2.03 -4.42
CA TYR A 192 17.48 2.66 -4.84
C TYR A 192 17.48 2.97 -6.34
N ARG A 193 18.56 3.51 -6.87
CA ARG A 193 18.70 3.74 -8.33
C ARG A 193 18.62 2.44 -9.12
N ASN A 194 19.30 1.39 -8.66
CA ASN A 194 19.31 0.10 -9.33
C ASN A 194 17.91 -0.54 -9.41
N ILE A 195 17.07 -0.38 -8.35
CA ILE A 195 15.68 -0.83 -8.38
C ILE A 195 14.88 -0.09 -9.47
N TRP A 196 15.00 1.24 -9.50
CA TRP A 196 14.33 2.05 -10.52
C TRP A 196 14.76 1.64 -11.92
N ASP A 197 16.06 1.54 -12.16
CA ASP A 197 16.61 1.15 -13.45
C ASP A 197 16.13 -0.24 -13.87
N LEU A 198 16.07 -1.18 -12.95
CA LEU A 198 15.56 -2.52 -13.22
C LEU A 198 14.10 -2.49 -13.70
N TYR A 199 13.23 -1.81 -12.96
CA TYR A 199 11.80 -1.81 -13.26
C TYR A 199 11.48 -0.99 -14.50
N VAL A 200 12.01 0.22 -14.63
CA VAL A 200 11.67 1.09 -15.75
C VAL A 200 12.25 0.62 -17.08
N ASN A 201 13.43 -0.02 -17.08
CA ASN A 201 14.05 -0.51 -18.30
C ASN A 201 13.50 -1.87 -18.77
N ASN A 202 12.78 -2.58 -17.91
CA ASN A 202 12.22 -3.91 -18.21
C ASN A 202 10.68 -3.93 -18.21
N SER A 203 10.06 -2.76 -18.39
CA SER A 203 8.60 -2.64 -18.38
C SER A 203 7.98 -2.74 -19.78
N THR A 204 6.65 -2.86 -19.79
CA THR A 204 5.82 -2.82 -21.01
C THR A 204 5.96 -1.53 -21.80
N THR A 205 6.38 -0.46 -21.14
CA THR A 205 6.40 0.92 -21.67
C THR A 205 7.79 1.51 -21.62
N SER A 206 8.18 2.20 -22.68
CA SER A 206 9.47 2.91 -22.72
C SER A 206 9.62 3.90 -21.55
N PRO A 207 10.81 4.01 -20.92
CA PRO A 207 11.05 4.95 -19.83
C PRO A 207 10.61 6.40 -20.14
N LYS A 208 10.70 6.84 -21.39
CA LYS A 208 10.27 8.17 -21.82
C LYS A 208 8.76 8.42 -21.76
N GLN A 209 7.96 7.37 -21.66
CA GLN A 209 6.50 7.43 -21.69
C GLN A 209 5.87 7.05 -20.34
N LEU A 210 6.66 6.64 -19.35
CA LEU A 210 6.16 6.14 -18.06
C LEU A 210 5.31 7.17 -17.31
N SER A 211 5.64 8.46 -17.40
CA SER A 211 4.88 9.53 -16.75
C SER A 211 3.48 9.74 -17.32
N THR A 212 3.16 9.14 -18.46
CA THR A 212 1.82 9.16 -19.07
C THR A 212 0.98 7.96 -18.70
N LYS A 213 1.57 6.99 -17.99
CA LYS A 213 0.91 5.75 -17.57
C LYS A 213 0.33 5.87 -16.19
N THR A 214 -0.94 5.50 -16.07
CA THR A 214 -1.69 5.51 -14.81
C THR A 214 -1.57 4.18 -14.05
N GLY A 215 -2.06 4.14 -12.81
CA GLY A 215 -2.23 2.89 -12.07
C GLY A 215 -3.14 1.91 -12.80
N ASP A 216 -4.23 2.41 -13.41
CA ASP A 216 -5.18 1.59 -14.16
C ASP A 216 -4.53 0.97 -15.42
N ASP A 217 -3.64 1.69 -16.09
CA ASP A 217 -2.84 1.12 -17.18
C ASP A 217 -2.01 -0.06 -16.70
N ALA A 218 -1.34 0.07 -15.54
CA ALA A 218 -0.52 -1.00 -14.98
C ALA A 218 -1.35 -2.24 -14.58
N VAL A 219 -2.53 -2.03 -13.98
CA VAL A 219 -3.51 -3.10 -13.71
C VAL A 219 -3.93 -3.79 -15.02
N ALA A 220 -4.35 -3.02 -16.01
CA ALA A 220 -4.80 -3.55 -17.30
C ALA A 220 -3.71 -4.35 -18.02
N GLU A 221 -2.46 -3.91 -17.96
CA GLU A 221 -1.32 -4.64 -18.51
C GLU A 221 -1.11 -5.98 -17.80
N PHE A 222 -1.27 -6.03 -16.48
CA PHE A 222 -1.09 -7.24 -15.69
C PHE A 222 -2.22 -8.25 -15.93
N VAL A 223 -3.50 -7.83 -15.84
CA VAL A 223 -4.64 -8.72 -16.02
C VAL A 223 -4.80 -9.22 -17.47
N THR A 224 -4.28 -8.46 -18.45
CA THR A 224 -4.24 -8.91 -19.86
C THR A 224 -2.97 -9.67 -20.23
N GLU A 225 -2.22 -10.13 -19.24
CA GLU A 225 -1.03 -10.96 -19.40
C GLU A 225 0.08 -10.31 -20.26
N LYS A 226 0.25 -8.99 -20.14
CA LYS A 226 1.31 -8.24 -20.85
C LYS A 226 2.61 -8.15 -20.07
N ALA A 227 2.59 -8.49 -18.78
CA ALA A 227 3.77 -8.48 -17.91
C ALA A 227 3.70 -9.58 -16.86
N VAL A 228 4.88 -10.07 -16.45
CA VAL A 228 5.02 -11.07 -15.39
C VAL A 228 4.87 -10.45 -14.01
N PHE A 229 5.50 -9.29 -13.78
CA PHE A 229 5.65 -8.63 -12.48
C PHE A 229 4.86 -7.33 -12.41
N TYR A 230 4.19 -7.14 -11.27
CA TYR A 230 3.41 -5.94 -10.93
C TYR A 230 3.77 -5.50 -9.51
N GLN A 231 4.55 -4.42 -9.37
CA GLN A 231 4.88 -3.87 -8.06
C GLN A 231 3.66 -3.17 -7.47
N ASN A 232 3.07 -3.79 -6.46
CA ASN A 232 1.91 -3.26 -5.72
C ASN A 232 1.74 -4.04 -4.40
N GLY A 233 0.61 -3.84 -3.72
CA GLY A 233 0.30 -4.49 -2.45
C GLY A 233 -1.00 -5.30 -2.48
N THR A 234 -1.32 -5.87 -1.33
CA THR A 234 -2.50 -6.75 -1.14
C THR A 234 -3.83 -6.05 -1.41
N TRP A 235 -3.89 -4.72 -1.32
CA TRP A 235 -5.06 -3.93 -1.71
C TRP A 235 -5.42 -4.03 -3.19
N ALA A 236 -4.47 -4.39 -4.07
CA ALA A 236 -4.72 -4.55 -5.50
C ALA A 236 -5.45 -5.86 -5.86
N TYR A 237 -5.70 -6.75 -4.88
CA TYR A 237 -6.25 -8.07 -5.14
C TYR A 237 -7.60 -8.03 -5.89
N SER A 238 -8.51 -7.15 -5.49
CA SER A 238 -9.82 -7.04 -6.16
C SER A 238 -9.73 -6.70 -7.65
N ASP A 239 -8.70 -5.96 -8.05
CA ASP A 239 -8.48 -5.54 -9.44
C ASP A 239 -7.85 -6.63 -10.31
N ILE A 240 -7.21 -7.63 -9.68
CA ILE A 240 -6.43 -8.68 -10.37
C ILE A 240 -6.94 -10.10 -10.10
N ALA A 241 -8.00 -10.28 -9.32
CA ALA A 241 -8.52 -11.58 -8.89
C ALA A 241 -8.92 -12.48 -10.07
N ASP A 242 -9.32 -11.92 -11.20
CA ASP A 242 -9.71 -12.67 -12.41
C ASP A 242 -8.55 -13.51 -13.01
N ILE A 243 -7.31 -13.26 -12.62
CA ILE A 243 -6.15 -14.11 -12.99
C ILE A 243 -6.26 -15.49 -12.32
N GLY A 244 -6.93 -15.59 -11.17
CA GLY A 244 -7.07 -16.77 -10.33
C GLY A 244 -5.97 -16.87 -9.26
N ASP A 245 -6.35 -17.21 -8.04
CA ASP A 245 -5.47 -17.25 -6.88
C ASP A 245 -4.27 -18.19 -7.06
N GLU A 246 -4.51 -19.33 -7.70
CA GLU A 246 -3.47 -20.32 -7.99
C GLU A 246 -2.37 -19.77 -8.91
N ASN A 247 -2.69 -18.73 -9.71
CA ASN A 247 -1.79 -18.12 -10.67
C ASN A 247 -1.10 -16.86 -10.13
N LEU A 248 -1.51 -16.38 -8.96
CA LEU A 248 -0.92 -15.22 -8.31
C LEU A 248 0.12 -15.62 -7.27
N GLY A 249 1.18 -14.85 -7.15
CA GLY A 249 2.17 -14.92 -6.09
C GLY A 249 2.73 -13.56 -5.76
N MET A 250 3.47 -13.44 -4.65
CA MET A 250 4.18 -12.23 -4.27
C MET A 250 5.63 -12.53 -3.92
N LEU A 251 6.52 -11.66 -4.33
CA LEU A 251 7.94 -11.62 -3.97
C LEU A 251 8.22 -10.38 -3.14
N PRO A 252 9.22 -10.43 -2.24
CA PRO A 252 9.76 -9.23 -1.62
C PRO A 252 10.30 -8.24 -2.66
N ILE A 253 10.48 -6.99 -2.24
CA ILE A 253 11.29 -6.03 -2.99
C ILE A 253 12.72 -6.26 -2.57
N TYR A 254 13.55 -6.75 -3.46
CA TYR A 254 14.98 -6.93 -3.27
C TYR A 254 15.74 -5.69 -3.69
N ILE A 255 16.80 -5.33 -2.97
CA ILE A 255 17.57 -4.10 -3.19
C ILE A 255 19.08 -4.33 -3.40
N GLY A 256 19.55 -5.58 -3.36
CA GLY A 256 20.96 -5.92 -3.56
C GLY A 256 21.81 -5.70 -2.29
N VAL A 257 21.30 -6.14 -1.14
CA VAL A 257 22.03 -6.17 0.13
C VAL A 257 22.26 -7.59 0.60
N ASP A 258 23.28 -7.82 1.42
CA ASP A 258 23.59 -9.13 1.98
C ASP A 258 22.43 -9.62 2.88
N GLY A 259 22.04 -10.87 2.75
CA GLY A 259 21.01 -11.51 3.56
C GLY A 259 19.59 -11.24 3.12
N GLU A 260 19.38 -10.60 1.96
CA GLU A 260 18.02 -10.31 1.46
C GLU A 260 17.26 -11.56 0.96
N GLU A 261 17.92 -12.70 0.83
CA GLU A 261 17.29 -13.99 0.52
C GLU A 261 16.30 -14.46 1.59
N ASP A 262 16.46 -13.99 2.81
CA ASP A 262 15.55 -14.26 3.94
C ASP A 262 14.51 -13.14 4.15
N GLN A 263 14.50 -12.13 3.27
CA GLN A 263 13.59 -10.98 3.39
C GLN A 263 12.14 -11.37 3.13
N GLY A 264 11.24 -10.85 3.96
CA GLY A 264 9.80 -10.94 3.76
C GLY A 264 9.21 -9.77 2.96
N LEU A 265 7.88 -9.80 2.81
CA LEU A 265 7.13 -8.67 2.27
C LEU A 265 7.19 -7.48 3.24
N CYS A 266 7.12 -6.27 2.72
CA CYS A 266 6.92 -5.09 3.54
C CYS A 266 5.49 -5.11 4.08
N THR A 267 5.35 -5.40 5.38
CA THR A 267 4.06 -5.62 6.03
C THR A 267 3.88 -4.67 7.21
N GLY A 268 2.68 -4.12 7.36
CA GLY A 268 2.35 -3.24 8.47
C GLY A 268 0.96 -2.65 8.34
N THR A 269 0.67 -1.66 9.19
CA THR A 269 -0.53 -0.84 9.08
C THR A 269 -0.16 0.62 8.85
N GLU A 270 -0.87 1.25 7.92
CA GLU A 270 -0.79 2.69 7.65
C GLU A 270 -2.17 3.32 7.82
N ASN A 271 -3.21 2.49 7.89
CA ASN A 271 -4.60 2.92 7.89
C ASN A 271 -5.19 2.82 9.30
N TYR A 272 -5.49 3.98 9.87
CA TYR A 272 -6.01 4.10 11.23
C TYR A 272 -7.39 4.75 11.23
N TRP A 273 -8.35 4.16 11.95
CA TRP A 273 -9.60 4.82 12.28
C TRP A 273 -9.40 5.81 13.42
N CYS A 274 -9.77 7.05 13.16
CA CYS A 274 -9.83 8.12 14.14
C CYS A 274 -11.28 8.51 14.40
N VAL A 275 -11.60 8.89 15.64
CA VAL A 275 -12.92 9.36 16.04
C VAL A 275 -12.90 10.88 16.15
N ASN A 276 -13.88 11.55 15.54
CA ASN A 276 -13.97 13.00 15.60
C ASN A 276 -14.40 13.46 16.99
N LYS A 277 -13.52 14.20 17.68
CA LYS A 277 -13.80 14.72 19.05
C LYS A 277 -14.95 15.72 19.12
N LYS A 278 -15.41 16.24 17.97
CA LYS A 278 -16.56 17.15 17.89
C LYS A 278 -17.89 16.43 17.63
N ALA A 279 -17.87 15.12 17.41
CA ALA A 279 -19.08 14.33 17.29
C ALA A 279 -19.86 14.31 18.62
N SER A 280 -21.13 13.96 18.58
CA SER A 280 -21.93 13.82 19.79
C SER A 280 -21.36 12.74 20.70
N LYS A 281 -21.67 12.80 22.00
CA LYS A 281 -21.23 11.74 22.93
C LYS A 281 -21.81 10.39 22.55
N GLU A 282 -23.04 10.38 22.08
CA GLU A 282 -23.77 9.22 21.63
C GLU A 282 -23.07 8.59 20.40
N ASP A 283 -22.67 9.42 19.43
CA ASP A 283 -21.96 8.96 18.24
C ASP A 283 -20.56 8.43 18.58
N ILE A 284 -19.81 9.13 19.45
CA ILE A 284 -18.49 8.66 19.93
C ILE A 284 -18.63 7.31 20.64
N GLN A 285 -19.69 7.13 21.42
CA GLN A 285 -19.92 5.89 22.14
C GLN A 285 -20.34 4.74 21.22
N ALA A 286 -20.96 5.05 20.08
CA ALA A 286 -21.38 4.07 19.08
C ALA A 286 -20.25 3.59 18.17
N THR A 287 -19.12 4.32 18.14
CA THR A 287 -17.95 3.95 17.33
C THR A 287 -17.01 3.02 18.06
#